data_30c37fa4368c3d3a8f5aba0f6a2ff432
#
_entry.id   30c37fa4368c3d3a8f5aba0f6a2ff432
#
_cell.length_a   1.000
_cell.length_b   1.000
_cell.length_c   1.000
_cell.angle_alpha   90.00
_cell.angle_beta   90.00
_cell.angle_gamma   90.00
#
_symmetry.space_group_name_H-M   'P 1'
#
loop_
_entity.id
_entity.type
_entity.pdbx_description
1 polymer ?
#
loop_
_entity_poly.entity_id
_entity_poly.type
_entity_poly.pdbx_seq_one_letter_code
_entity_poly.pdbx_strand_id
1 'polypeptide(L)'
;MKIAKILAAAALCLSVCSAAFAAPAVKTFDVHEGSVKIDVPQIKGAAGGKFADNKINNTLNFYVLKQLYTALPLSMRNDDVMRTAYNKTFKAKDGSEDAREFVEDVAGFVNFKLRCDLEDVKQYGGTSVSSYDLQGQYNVHFKGDNYLSVEQRGYIYTGGAHGMTLFNAATFDLNTGREVELADLFKNGSNYLERINKVVAAKIAEDSRMFFGPVEVKDGDRFYIQDGKNLVIAYPPYEVAPYAAGVVTFAIPLDGLSDILAVDIK
;
A
#
# COMPACT_ATOMS: atom_id res chain seq x y z
N MET A 1 65.66 21.89 36.86
CA MET A 1 64.68 20.76 36.84
C MET A 1 63.47 21.20 36.04
N LYS A 2 63.34 20.73 34.82
CA LYS A 2 62.22 21.00 33.92
C LYS A 2 61.36 19.73 33.83
N ILE A 3 60.14 19.82 34.32
CA ILE A 3 59.17 18.71 34.25
C ILE A 3 58.47 18.82 32.90
N ALA A 4 58.72 17.84 32.02
CA ALA A 4 58.01 17.68 30.76
C ALA A 4 56.64 17.07 31.02
N LYS A 5 55.56 17.77 30.65
CA LYS A 5 54.22 17.25 30.63
C LYS A 5 54.01 16.51 29.31
N ILE A 6 53.81 15.20 29.38
CA ILE A 6 53.41 14.36 28.26
C ILE A 6 51.87 14.44 28.18
N LEU A 7 51.35 15.09 27.16
CA LEU A 7 49.94 15.03 26.77
C LEU A 7 49.74 13.77 25.94
N ALA A 8 49.10 12.77 26.52
CA ALA A 8 48.57 11.63 25.78
C ALA A 8 47.22 12.03 25.18
N ALA A 9 47.19 12.25 23.88
CA ALA A 9 45.96 12.37 23.13
C ALA A 9 45.36 10.96 22.92
N ALA A 10 44.33 10.62 23.69
CA ALA A 10 43.53 9.44 23.43
C ALA A 10 42.61 9.73 22.24
N ALA A 11 42.98 9.21 21.07
CA ALA A 11 42.09 9.17 19.93
C ALA A 11 40.98 8.18 20.23
N LEU A 12 39.81 8.68 20.59
CA LEU A 12 38.59 7.87 20.70
C LEU A 12 38.12 7.56 19.28
N CYS A 13 38.54 6.41 18.74
CA CYS A 13 37.92 5.84 17.55
C CYS A 13 36.48 5.43 17.92
N LEU A 14 35.54 6.32 17.65
CA LEU A 14 34.14 5.94 17.54
C LEU A 14 34.00 5.05 16.30
N SER A 15 34.16 3.76 16.50
CA SER A 15 33.66 2.77 15.54
C SER A 15 32.15 2.88 15.58
N VAL A 16 31.58 3.61 14.61
CA VAL A 16 30.18 3.50 14.28
C VAL A 16 30.02 2.08 13.73
N CYS A 17 29.71 1.13 14.60
CA CYS A 17 29.11 -0.13 14.18
C CYS A 17 27.80 0.26 13.48
N SER A 18 27.81 0.27 12.16
CA SER A 18 26.57 0.16 11.39
C SER A 18 25.98 -1.20 11.73
N ALA A 19 25.13 -1.25 12.76
CA ALA A 19 24.28 -2.40 12.98
C ALA A 19 23.44 -2.49 11.69
N ALA A 20 23.71 -3.50 10.87
CA ALA A 20 22.81 -3.87 9.79
C ALA A 20 21.48 -4.22 10.47
N PHE A 21 20.51 -3.33 10.35
CA PHE A 21 19.17 -3.61 10.83
C PHE A 21 18.63 -4.75 9.97
N ALA A 22 18.25 -5.84 10.62
CA ALA A 22 17.57 -6.92 9.91
C ALA A 22 16.28 -6.36 9.31
N ALA A 23 15.96 -6.77 8.07
CA ALA A 23 14.71 -6.39 7.44
C ALA A 23 13.51 -6.71 8.36
N PRO A 24 12.49 -5.83 8.44
CA PRO A 24 11.40 -5.98 9.39
C PRO A 24 10.63 -7.29 9.18
N ALA A 25 10.09 -7.84 10.26
CA ALA A 25 9.17 -8.95 10.18
C ALA A 25 7.81 -8.47 9.66
N VAL A 26 7.21 -9.25 8.76
CA VAL A 26 5.83 -9.04 8.31
C VAL A 26 4.98 -10.17 8.86
N LYS A 27 3.90 -9.85 9.56
CA LYS A 27 2.90 -10.79 10.08
C LYS A 27 1.53 -10.46 9.51
N THR A 28 0.67 -11.46 9.42
CA THR A 28 -0.72 -11.23 9.04
C THR A 28 -1.53 -10.83 10.27
N PHE A 29 -2.38 -9.85 10.08
CA PHE A 29 -3.50 -9.49 10.94
C PHE A 29 -4.78 -9.86 10.21
N ASP A 30 -5.52 -10.82 10.75
CA ASP A 30 -6.70 -11.38 10.10
C ASP A 30 -7.94 -10.58 10.51
N VAL A 31 -8.64 -10.00 9.54
CA VAL A 31 -9.92 -9.32 9.72
C VAL A 31 -10.99 -10.22 9.13
N HIS A 32 -11.50 -11.15 9.94
CA HIS A 32 -12.44 -12.18 9.51
C HIS A 32 -13.77 -12.07 10.26
N GLU A 33 -14.76 -11.41 9.61
CA GLU A 33 -16.09 -11.19 10.13
C GLU A 33 -17.16 -11.63 9.11
N GLY A 34 -17.60 -12.88 9.19
CA GLY A 34 -18.63 -13.45 8.32
C GLY A 34 -18.28 -13.39 6.84
N SER A 35 -18.94 -12.48 6.10
CA SER A 35 -18.66 -12.25 4.67
C SER A 35 -17.39 -11.44 4.41
N VAL A 36 -16.78 -10.87 5.44
CA VAL A 36 -15.54 -10.08 5.34
C VAL A 36 -14.36 -10.96 5.73
N LYS A 37 -13.40 -11.12 4.83
CA LYS A 37 -12.18 -11.91 5.06
C LYS A 37 -11.00 -11.18 4.43
N ILE A 38 -10.27 -10.43 5.24
CA ILE A 38 -9.16 -9.58 4.76
C ILE A 38 -7.92 -9.88 5.59
N ASP A 39 -6.85 -10.26 4.91
CA ASP A 39 -5.52 -10.43 5.48
C ASP A 39 -4.75 -9.11 5.34
N VAL A 40 -4.31 -8.55 6.45
CA VAL A 40 -3.64 -7.26 6.49
C VAL A 40 -2.18 -7.45 6.93
N PRO A 41 -1.20 -6.96 6.17
CA PRO A 41 0.19 -7.03 6.60
C PRO A 41 0.43 -6.09 7.78
N GLN A 42 1.13 -6.60 8.79
CA GLN A 42 1.59 -5.81 9.93
C GLN A 42 3.11 -5.94 10.07
N ILE A 43 3.77 -4.80 10.15
CA ILE A 43 5.22 -4.67 10.16
C ILE A 43 5.70 -4.54 11.60
N LYS A 44 6.82 -5.20 11.92
CA LYS A 44 7.51 -5.06 13.19
C LYS A 44 9.01 -5.06 12.99
N GLY A 45 9.68 -4.07 13.57
CA GLY A 45 11.13 -3.94 13.54
C GLY A 45 11.64 -3.09 12.39
N ALA A 46 10.87 -2.13 11.93
CA ALA A 46 11.35 -1.08 11.02
C ALA A 46 12.50 -0.29 11.69
N ALA A 47 13.44 0.22 10.90
CA ALA A 47 14.62 0.95 11.39
C ALA A 47 14.25 2.18 12.25
N GLY A 48 13.14 2.86 11.95
CA GLY A 48 12.58 3.95 12.76
C GLY A 48 11.87 3.51 14.05
N GLY A 49 11.92 2.21 14.39
CA GLY A 49 11.36 1.66 15.62
C GLY A 49 9.83 1.64 15.63
N LYS A 50 9.25 1.55 16.84
CA LYS A 50 7.81 1.39 17.04
C LYS A 50 6.96 2.48 16.37
N PHE A 51 7.45 3.70 16.30
CA PHE A 51 6.73 4.80 15.65
C PHE A 51 6.59 4.55 14.14
N ALA A 52 7.67 4.15 13.48
CA ALA A 52 7.64 3.79 12.05
C ALA A 52 6.77 2.55 11.82
N ASP A 53 6.87 1.52 12.66
CA ASP A 53 6.00 0.34 12.62
C ASP A 53 4.52 0.75 12.66
N ASN A 54 4.13 1.55 13.66
CA ASN A 54 2.74 1.99 13.80
C ASN A 54 2.25 2.82 12.61
N LYS A 55 3.09 3.71 12.10
CA LYS A 55 2.73 4.56 10.97
C LYS A 55 2.50 3.77 9.70
N ILE A 56 3.37 2.79 9.39
CA ILE A 56 3.19 1.85 8.28
C ILE A 56 1.90 1.05 8.48
N ASN A 57 1.74 0.42 9.66
CA ASN A 57 0.61 -0.44 9.96
C ASN A 57 -0.71 0.32 9.87
N ASN A 58 -0.78 1.53 10.41
CA ASN A 58 -1.99 2.35 10.34
C ASN A 58 -2.31 2.82 8.91
N THR A 59 -1.28 3.02 8.06
CA THR A 59 -1.52 3.30 6.64
C THR A 59 -2.10 2.07 5.93
N LEU A 60 -1.57 0.87 6.20
CA LEU A 60 -2.09 -0.38 5.65
C LEU A 60 -3.53 -0.67 6.15
N ASN A 61 -3.79 -0.44 7.44
CA ASN A 61 -5.13 -0.56 8.03
C ASN A 61 -6.11 0.47 7.41
N PHE A 62 -5.64 1.68 7.12
CA PHE A 62 -6.45 2.69 6.44
C PHE A 62 -6.86 2.26 5.02
N TYR A 63 -5.99 1.55 4.29
CA TYR A 63 -6.36 1.00 2.99
C TYR A 63 -7.42 -0.09 3.09
N VAL A 64 -7.36 -0.94 4.13
CA VAL A 64 -8.42 -1.91 4.42
C VAL A 64 -9.72 -1.20 4.75
N LEU A 65 -9.69 -0.14 5.58
CA LEU A 65 -10.87 0.65 5.88
C LEU A 65 -11.52 1.25 4.62
N LYS A 66 -10.71 1.70 3.66
CA LYS A 66 -11.22 2.15 2.35
C LYS A 66 -11.92 1.03 1.58
N GLN A 67 -11.38 -0.20 1.63
CA GLN A 67 -12.02 -1.36 1.01
C GLN A 67 -13.37 -1.67 1.68
N LEU A 68 -13.41 -1.71 3.01
CA LEU A 68 -14.64 -1.91 3.79
C LEU A 68 -15.68 -0.84 3.47
N TYR A 69 -15.29 0.43 3.42
CA TYR A 69 -16.18 1.52 3.06
C TYR A 69 -16.73 1.39 1.63
N THR A 70 -15.88 0.95 0.68
CA THR A 70 -16.28 0.76 -0.71
C THR A 70 -17.23 -0.43 -0.88
N ALA A 71 -17.17 -1.43 0.01
CA ALA A 71 -18.09 -2.57 0.00
C ALA A 71 -19.53 -2.20 0.36
N LEU A 72 -19.75 -1.12 1.09
CA LEU A 72 -21.08 -0.70 1.46
C LEU A 72 -21.88 -0.19 0.23
N PRO A 73 -23.19 -0.47 0.15
CA PRO A 73 -24.08 0.19 -0.80
C PRO A 73 -23.98 1.71 -0.71
N LEU A 74 -24.16 2.41 -1.82
CA LEU A 74 -24.04 3.89 -1.86
C LEU A 74 -24.93 4.59 -0.85
N SER A 75 -26.15 4.07 -0.62
CA SER A 75 -27.10 4.59 0.38
C SER A 75 -26.56 4.51 1.81
N MET A 76 -25.64 3.59 2.10
CA MET A 76 -25.08 3.36 3.43
C MET A 76 -23.71 4.02 3.64
N ARG A 77 -23.06 4.54 2.59
CA ARG A 77 -21.72 5.18 2.69
C ARG A 77 -21.74 6.51 3.42
N ASN A 78 -22.90 7.11 3.61
CA ASN A 78 -23.07 8.34 4.39
C ASN A 78 -23.36 8.09 5.88
N ASP A 79 -23.25 6.83 6.34
CA ASP A 79 -23.42 6.48 7.74
C ASP A 79 -22.38 7.19 8.62
N ASP A 80 -22.86 7.85 9.69
CA ASP A 80 -21.99 8.61 10.60
C ASP A 80 -20.95 7.73 11.30
N VAL A 81 -21.28 6.46 11.55
CA VAL A 81 -20.35 5.50 12.16
C VAL A 81 -19.17 5.25 11.22
N MET A 82 -19.45 4.95 9.95
CA MET A 82 -18.40 4.73 8.95
C MET A 82 -17.56 5.98 8.71
N ARG A 83 -18.20 7.15 8.63
CA ARG A 83 -17.48 8.41 8.46
C ARG A 83 -16.59 8.70 9.67
N THR A 84 -17.07 8.45 10.88
CA THR A 84 -16.30 8.66 12.11
C THR A 84 -15.12 7.69 12.18
N ALA A 85 -15.32 6.40 11.90
CA ALA A 85 -14.28 5.39 11.87
C ALA A 85 -13.20 5.71 10.82
N TYR A 86 -13.63 6.10 9.60
CA TYR A 86 -12.73 6.52 8.54
C TYR A 86 -11.86 7.71 8.97
N ASN A 87 -12.46 8.76 9.51
CA ASN A 87 -11.73 9.94 9.97
C ASN A 87 -10.75 9.62 11.12
N LYS A 88 -11.15 8.73 12.03
CA LYS A 88 -10.32 8.32 13.16
C LYS A 88 -9.10 7.51 12.67
N THR A 89 -9.31 6.54 11.78
CA THR A 89 -8.22 5.75 11.20
C THR A 89 -7.31 6.62 10.33
N PHE A 90 -7.88 7.58 9.59
CA PHE A 90 -7.09 8.54 8.82
C PHE A 90 -6.17 9.39 9.72
N LYS A 91 -6.65 9.86 10.87
CA LYS A 91 -5.83 10.58 11.85
C LYS A 91 -4.76 9.69 12.48
N ALA A 92 -5.07 8.43 12.76
CA ALA A 92 -4.12 7.48 13.33
C ALA A 92 -2.96 7.11 12.39
N LYS A 93 -3.04 7.45 11.10
CA LYS A 93 -1.93 7.23 10.13
C LYS A 93 -0.62 7.90 10.51
N ASP A 94 -0.63 8.88 11.40
CA ASP A 94 0.59 9.54 11.91
C ASP A 94 1.41 8.65 12.86
N GLY A 95 0.91 7.48 13.24
CA GLY A 95 1.58 6.54 14.15
C GLY A 95 1.30 6.80 15.62
N SER A 96 0.42 7.76 15.96
CA SER A 96 0.09 8.11 17.34
C SER A 96 -0.69 7.03 18.08
N GLU A 97 -1.56 6.29 17.37
CA GLU A 97 -2.43 5.25 17.90
C GLU A 97 -2.36 3.97 17.03
N ASP A 98 -2.72 2.83 17.59
CA ASP A 98 -2.94 1.59 16.85
C ASP A 98 -4.37 1.56 16.31
N ALA A 99 -4.51 1.45 14.99
CA ALA A 99 -5.82 1.50 14.33
C ALA A 99 -6.47 0.12 14.10
N ARG A 100 -5.85 -0.99 14.55
CA ARG A 100 -6.37 -2.35 14.29
C ARG A 100 -7.76 -2.57 14.87
N GLU A 101 -7.99 -2.23 16.13
CA GLU A 101 -9.27 -2.37 16.80
C GLU A 101 -10.41 -1.67 16.03
N PHE A 102 -10.14 -0.48 15.46
CA PHE A 102 -11.12 0.22 14.62
C PHE A 102 -11.43 -0.52 13.33
N VAL A 103 -10.44 -1.16 12.74
CA VAL A 103 -10.65 -1.92 11.49
C VAL A 103 -11.50 -3.16 11.78
N GLU A 104 -11.27 -3.85 12.91
CA GLU A 104 -12.09 -4.99 13.36
C GLU A 104 -13.54 -4.57 13.62
N ASP A 105 -13.75 -3.52 14.40
CA ASP A 105 -15.09 -2.99 14.70
C ASP A 105 -15.84 -2.60 13.42
N VAL A 106 -15.16 -1.93 12.50
CA VAL A 106 -15.74 -1.52 11.21
C VAL A 106 -16.04 -2.73 10.33
N ALA A 107 -15.20 -3.75 10.33
CA ALA A 107 -15.45 -4.99 9.59
C ALA A 107 -16.72 -5.70 10.09
N GLY A 108 -16.88 -5.79 11.41
CA GLY A 108 -18.10 -6.34 12.04
C GLY A 108 -19.36 -5.54 11.65
N PHE A 109 -19.27 -4.21 11.69
CA PHE A 109 -20.36 -3.33 11.27
C PHE A 109 -20.69 -3.50 9.78
N VAL A 110 -19.68 -3.52 8.90
CA VAL A 110 -19.88 -3.73 7.45
C VAL A 110 -20.51 -5.10 7.18
N ASN A 111 -20.03 -6.16 7.82
CA ASN A 111 -20.62 -7.50 7.69
C ASN A 111 -22.11 -7.49 8.11
N PHE A 112 -22.46 -6.83 9.22
CA PHE A 112 -23.84 -6.70 9.66
C PHE A 112 -24.69 -5.98 8.60
N LYS A 113 -24.23 -4.83 8.08
CA LYS A 113 -24.94 -4.06 7.05
C LYS A 113 -25.11 -4.83 5.74
N LEU A 114 -24.09 -5.55 5.29
CA LEU A 114 -24.19 -6.39 4.08
C LEU A 114 -25.18 -7.53 4.26
N ARG A 115 -25.27 -8.11 5.45
CA ARG A 115 -26.29 -9.13 5.74
C ARG A 115 -27.71 -8.55 5.69
N CYS A 116 -27.96 -7.40 6.32
CA CYS A 116 -29.27 -6.74 6.26
C CYS A 116 -29.67 -6.43 4.81
N ASP A 117 -28.76 -5.84 4.04
CA ASP A 117 -28.99 -5.53 2.63
C ASP A 117 -29.33 -6.79 1.81
N LEU A 118 -28.57 -7.88 2.00
CA LEU A 118 -28.84 -9.14 1.33
C LEU A 118 -30.20 -9.74 1.69
N GLU A 119 -30.62 -9.64 2.97
CA GLU A 119 -31.94 -10.09 3.44
C GLU A 119 -33.06 -9.27 2.77
N ASP A 120 -32.90 -7.94 2.71
CA ASP A 120 -33.86 -7.03 2.06
C ASP A 120 -33.97 -7.32 0.55
N VAL A 121 -32.83 -7.50 -0.13
CA VAL A 121 -32.81 -7.84 -1.57
C VAL A 121 -33.45 -9.20 -1.84
N LYS A 122 -33.25 -10.20 -0.98
CA LYS A 122 -33.91 -11.51 -1.10
C LYS A 122 -35.43 -11.41 -0.90
N GLN A 123 -35.85 -10.62 0.07
CA GLN A 123 -37.27 -10.46 0.40
C GLN A 123 -38.03 -9.65 -0.66
N TYR A 124 -37.44 -8.57 -1.18
CA TYR A 124 -38.14 -7.60 -2.02
C TYR A 124 -37.64 -7.54 -3.46
N GLY A 125 -36.40 -7.96 -3.73
CA GLY A 125 -35.70 -7.79 -5.01
C GLY A 125 -35.59 -9.05 -5.87
N GLY A 126 -35.92 -10.24 -5.34
CA GLY A 126 -35.89 -11.49 -6.10
C GLY A 126 -34.51 -11.90 -6.60
N THR A 127 -33.45 -11.64 -5.84
CA THR A 127 -32.08 -12.01 -6.24
C THR A 127 -31.83 -13.52 -6.15
N SER A 128 -31.00 -14.05 -7.07
CA SER A 128 -30.42 -15.39 -6.99
C SER A 128 -29.13 -15.45 -6.16
N VAL A 129 -28.64 -14.31 -5.67
CA VAL A 129 -27.40 -14.23 -4.88
C VAL A 129 -27.62 -14.84 -3.51
N SER A 130 -26.81 -15.82 -3.16
CA SER A 130 -26.88 -16.54 -1.88
C SER A 130 -26.12 -15.85 -0.76
N SER A 131 -25.03 -15.17 -1.09
CA SER A 131 -24.16 -14.47 -0.13
C SER A 131 -23.44 -13.33 -0.81
N TYR A 132 -23.14 -12.29 -0.03
CA TYR A 132 -22.14 -11.30 -0.40
C TYR A 132 -20.76 -11.75 0.09
N ASP A 133 -19.70 -11.24 -0.55
CA ASP A 133 -18.34 -11.65 -0.26
C ASP A 133 -17.40 -10.44 -0.39
N LEU A 134 -16.57 -10.25 0.62
CA LEU A 134 -15.49 -9.26 0.63
C LEU A 134 -14.21 -9.95 1.07
N GLN A 135 -13.30 -10.12 0.14
CA GLN A 135 -12.01 -10.74 0.38
C GLN A 135 -10.89 -9.73 0.18
N GLY A 136 -9.80 -9.89 0.94
CA GLY A 136 -8.59 -9.09 0.81
C GLY A 136 -7.36 -9.93 1.12
N GLN A 137 -6.31 -9.70 0.35
CA GLN A 137 -5.00 -10.32 0.54
C GLN A 137 -3.89 -9.33 0.22
N TYR A 138 -2.67 -9.65 0.60
CA TYR A 138 -1.52 -8.82 0.31
C TYR A 138 -0.34 -9.61 -0.25
N ASN A 139 0.54 -8.89 -0.96
CA ASN A 139 1.84 -9.39 -1.37
C ASN A 139 2.94 -8.41 -0.91
N VAL A 140 4.03 -8.94 -0.40
CA VAL A 140 5.25 -8.16 -0.15
C VAL A 140 6.17 -8.33 -1.35
N HIS A 141 6.30 -7.28 -2.16
CA HIS A 141 7.09 -7.30 -3.39
C HIS A 141 8.56 -7.00 -3.17
N PHE A 142 8.85 -6.23 -2.12
CA PHE A 142 10.22 -5.88 -1.74
C PHE A 142 10.30 -5.62 -0.23
N LYS A 143 11.34 -6.15 0.38
CA LYS A 143 11.67 -5.94 1.78
C LYS A 143 13.19 -5.80 1.90
N GLY A 144 13.67 -4.57 1.80
CA GLY A 144 15.07 -4.20 1.94
C GLY A 144 15.39 -3.54 3.27
N ASP A 145 16.57 -2.94 3.36
CA ASP A 145 17.05 -2.28 4.58
C ASP A 145 16.32 -0.96 4.84
N ASN A 146 15.99 -0.21 3.79
CA ASN A 146 15.41 1.12 3.88
C ASN A 146 13.95 1.18 3.42
N TYR A 147 13.50 0.26 2.58
CA TYR A 147 12.20 0.31 1.93
C TYR A 147 11.44 -1.01 2.03
N LEU A 148 10.13 -0.87 2.15
CA LEU A 148 9.17 -1.97 2.08
C LEU A 148 8.12 -1.64 1.03
N SER A 149 7.90 -2.54 0.07
CA SER A 149 6.82 -2.41 -0.92
C SER A 149 5.76 -3.49 -0.72
N VAL A 150 4.53 -3.06 -0.56
CA VAL A 150 3.37 -3.92 -0.31
C VAL A 150 2.26 -3.61 -1.31
N GLU A 151 1.65 -4.66 -1.81
CA GLU A 151 0.42 -4.62 -2.60
C GLU A 151 -0.71 -5.22 -1.76
N GLN A 152 -1.88 -4.57 -1.76
CA GLN A 152 -3.13 -5.10 -1.19
C GLN A 152 -4.17 -5.21 -2.29
N ARG A 153 -4.75 -6.40 -2.44
CA ARG A 153 -5.85 -6.70 -3.37
C ARG A 153 -7.09 -7.05 -2.58
N GLY A 154 -8.21 -6.48 -2.98
CA GLY A 154 -9.52 -6.86 -2.49
C GLY A 154 -10.42 -7.30 -3.63
N TYR A 155 -11.45 -8.06 -3.29
CA TYR A 155 -12.53 -8.45 -4.17
C TYR A 155 -13.85 -8.31 -3.43
N ILE A 156 -14.79 -7.59 -4.02
CA ILE A 156 -16.12 -7.38 -3.48
C ILE A 156 -17.13 -7.97 -4.45
N TYR A 157 -18.01 -8.83 -3.95
CA TYR A 157 -19.19 -9.29 -4.68
C TYR A 157 -20.45 -9.06 -3.85
N THR A 158 -21.32 -8.22 -4.36
CA THR A 158 -22.63 -7.91 -3.77
C THR A 158 -23.76 -8.15 -4.76
N GLY A 159 -23.56 -9.12 -5.66
CA GLY A 159 -24.52 -9.45 -6.72
C GLY A 159 -24.12 -8.88 -8.09
N GLY A 160 -24.90 -9.22 -9.11
CA GLY A 160 -24.64 -8.84 -10.49
C GLY A 160 -23.77 -9.83 -11.26
N ALA A 161 -23.28 -9.43 -12.44
CA ALA A 161 -22.56 -10.31 -13.37
C ALA A 161 -21.15 -10.67 -12.89
N HIS A 162 -20.49 -9.80 -12.12
CA HIS A 162 -19.16 -10.01 -11.54
C HIS A 162 -18.95 -9.08 -10.34
N GLY A 163 -17.95 -9.41 -9.52
CA GLY A 163 -17.51 -8.54 -8.44
C GLY A 163 -16.59 -7.42 -8.91
N MET A 164 -16.13 -6.62 -7.95
CA MET A 164 -15.21 -5.50 -8.13
C MET A 164 -13.85 -5.86 -7.52
N THR A 165 -12.78 -5.71 -8.30
CA THR A 165 -11.41 -5.79 -7.78
C THR A 165 -11.02 -4.46 -7.18
N LEU A 166 -10.55 -4.48 -5.94
CA LEU A 166 -9.91 -3.36 -5.28
C LEU A 166 -8.40 -3.57 -5.29
N PHE A 167 -7.66 -2.48 -5.44
CA PHE A 167 -6.21 -2.54 -5.54
C PHE A 167 -5.58 -1.33 -4.88
N ASN A 168 -4.54 -1.58 -4.12
CA ASN A 168 -3.62 -0.56 -3.62
C ASN A 168 -2.20 -1.10 -3.62
N ALA A 169 -1.24 -0.24 -3.89
CA ALA A 169 0.18 -0.54 -3.74
C ALA A 169 0.85 0.67 -3.09
N ALA A 170 1.79 0.40 -2.20
CA ALA A 170 2.53 1.42 -1.48
C ALA A 170 3.96 0.97 -1.21
N THR A 171 4.88 1.92 -1.27
CA THR A 171 6.26 1.77 -0.80
C THR A 171 6.46 2.64 0.42
N PHE A 172 7.07 2.09 1.47
CA PHE A 172 7.30 2.76 2.73
C PHE A 172 8.79 2.93 2.99
N ASP A 173 9.18 4.08 3.51
CA ASP A 173 10.49 4.32 4.12
C ASP A 173 10.49 3.73 5.53
N LEU A 174 11.31 2.73 5.78
CA LEU A 174 11.41 2.02 7.06
C LEU A 174 12.02 2.86 8.19
N ASN A 175 12.69 3.96 7.88
CA ASN A 175 13.25 4.87 8.90
C ASN A 175 12.19 5.81 9.46
N THR A 176 11.27 6.26 8.62
CA THR A 176 10.26 7.27 8.99
C THR A 176 8.84 6.70 9.09
N GLY A 177 8.62 5.52 8.55
CA GLY A 177 7.29 4.93 8.38
C GLY A 177 6.41 5.66 7.36
N ARG A 178 6.96 6.63 6.62
CA ARG A 178 6.22 7.40 5.62
C ARG A 178 6.03 6.59 4.35
N GLU A 179 4.85 6.69 3.77
CA GLU A 179 4.62 6.27 2.40
C GLU A 179 5.43 7.15 1.45
N VAL A 180 6.16 6.54 0.53
CA VAL A 180 7.08 7.18 -0.42
C VAL A 180 6.28 7.59 -1.65
N GLU A 181 6.40 8.84 -2.05
CA GLU A 181 5.89 9.32 -3.33
C GLU A 181 6.86 8.98 -4.46
N LEU A 182 6.36 8.87 -5.69
CA LEU A 182 7.21 8.49 -6.84
C LEU A 182 8.40 9.47 -7.00
N ALA A 183 8.16 10.76 -6.82
CA ALA A 183 9.18 11.80 -6.87
C ALA A 183 10.31 11.61 -5.84
N ASP A 184 10.01 11.05 -4.65
CA ASP A 184 10.99 10.84 -3.59
C ASP A 184 12.13 9.88 -3.98
N LEU A 185 11.89 9.01 -4.96
CA LEU A 185 12.90 8.07 -5.45
C LEU A 185 13.99 8.73 -6.31
N PHE A 186 13.76 9.95 -6.79
CA PHE A 186 14.57 10.57 -7.82
C PHE A 186 15.22 11.89 -7.38
N LYS A 187 16.35 12.21 -8.00
CA LYS A 187 17.04 13.48 -7.80
C LYS A 187 16.17 14.65 -8.26
N ASN A 188 16.14 15.71 -7.46
CA ASN A 188 15.40 16.93 -7.80
C ASN A 188 15.80 17.47 -9.18
N GLY A 189 14.79 17.79 -10.00
CA GLY A 189 14.99 18.31 -11.35
C GLY A 189 15.40 17.26 -12.39
N SER A 190 15.42 15.96 -12.02
CA SER A 190 15.65 14.90 -12.98
C SER A 190 14.42 14.69 -13.87
N ASN A 191 14.63 14.14 -15.06
CA ASN A 191 13.57 13.87 -16.04
C ASN A 191 12.95 12.46 -15.88
N TYR A 192 12.76 11.99 -14.62
CA TYR A 192 12.30 10.64 -14.34
C TYR A 192 10.94 10.31 -14.98
N LEU A 193 9.96 11.23 -14.94
CA LEU A 193 8.64 11.01 -15.56
C LEU A 193 8.76 10.81 -17.09
N GLU A 194 9.58 11.60 -17.78
CA GLU A 194 9.82 11.41 -19.20
C GLU A 194 10.41 10.03 -19.51
N ARG A 195 11.40 9.61 -18.72
CA ARG A 195 12.05 8.29 -18.88
C ARG A 195 11.11 7.13 -18.60
N ILE A 196 10.31 7.21 -17.53
CA ILE A 196 9.28 6.23 -17.18
C ILE A 196 8.23 6.17 -18.30
N ASN A 197 7.69 7.31 -18.72
CA ASN A 197 6.66 7.39 -19.74
C ASN A 197 7.15 6.86 -21.11
N LYS A 198 8.42 7.02 -21.43
CA LYS A 198 9.01 6.42 -22.64
C LYS A 198 8.94 4.88 -22.60
N VAL A 199 9.23 4.26 -21.43
CA VAL A 199 9.13 2.80 -21.27
C VAL A 199 7.67 2.35 -21.34
N VAL A 200 6.78 3.07 -20.67
CA VAL A 200 5.33 2.76 -20.67
C VAL A 200 4.76 2.85 -22.08
N ALA A 201 5.06 3.92 -22.82
CA ALA A 201 4.60 4.11 -24.20
C ALA A 201 5.09 2.97 -25.14
N ALA A 202 6.33 2.51 -24.97
CA ALA A 202 6.86 1.39 -25.74
C ALA A 202 6.08 0.10 -25.46
N LYS A 203 5.76 -0.19 -24.18
CA LYS A 203 4.97 -1.36 -23.78
C LYS A 203 3.53 -1.30 -24.28
N ILE A 204 2.90 -0.13 -24.26
CA ILE A 204 1.55 0.07 -24.81
C ILE A 204 1.52 -0.16 -26.33
N ALA A 205 2.58 0.23 -27.04
CA ALA A 205 2.68 0.03 -28.47
C ALA A 205 2.69 -1.46 -28.89
N GLU A 206 3.05 -2.38 -27.99
CA GLU A 206 3.03 -3.83 -28.25
C GLU A 206 1.61 -4.37 -28.41
N ASP A 207 0.62 -3.85 -27.64
CA ASP A 207 -0.81 -4.14 -27.82
C ASP A 207 -1.70 -2.94 -27.39
N SER A 208 -1.74 -1.92 -28.23
CA SER A 208 -2.49 -0.69 -27.96
C SER A 208 -4.01 -0.89 -27.83
N ARG A 209 -4.56 -1.99 -28.38
CA ARG A 209 -6.00 -2.29 -28.35
C ARG A 209 -6.50 -2.68 -26.96
N MET A 210 -5.59 -3.07 -26.06
CA MET A 210 -5.92 -3.41 -24.69
C MET A 210 -6.27 -2.18 -23.85
N PHE A 211 -5.86 -0.98 -24.26
CA PHE A 211 -5.96 0.25 -23.47
C PHE A 211 -7.08 1.19 -23.99
N PHE A 212 -7.64 1.99 -23.08
CA PHE A 212 -8.62 3.03 -23.46
C PHE A 212 -8.01 4.19 -24.26
N GLY A 213 -6.69 4.34 -24.17
CA GLY A 213 -5.94 5.40 -24.84
C GLY A 213 -4.49 5.44 -24.33
N PRO A 214 -3.76 6.52 -24.64
CA PRO A 214 -2.42 6.74 -24.10
C PRO A 214 -2.43 6.76 -22.56
N VAL A 215 -1.47 6.08 -21.93
CA VAL A 215 -1.26 6.13 -20.49
C VAL A 215 -0.07 7.03 -20.20
N GLU A 216 -0.27 8.01 -19.35
CA GLU A 216 0.76 8.93 -18.88
C GLU A 216 0.92 8.78 -17.37
N VAL A 217 2.11 8.34 -16.95
CA VAL A 217 2.47 8.20 -15.53
C VAL A 217 2.69 9.57 -14.90
N LYS A 218 2.15 9.75 -13.68
CA LYS A 218 2.22 10.97 -12.88
C LYS A 218 2.71 10.66 -11.47
N ASP A 219 3.13 11.67 -10.72
CA ASP A 219 3.65 11.51 -9.35
C ASP A 219 2.68 10.84 -8.38
N GLY A 220 1.38 11.05 -8.55
CA GLY A 220 0.35 10.44 -7.71
C GLY A 220 -0.03 9.00 -8.07
N ASP A 221 0.59 8.41 -9.09
CA ASP A 221 0.26 7.05 -9.51
C ASP A 221 0.80 6.02 -8.52
N ARG A 222 0.08 4.91 -8.38
CA ARG A 222 0.46 3.81 -7.49
C ARG A 222 1.66 3.09 -8.04
N PHE A 223 2.63 2.86 -7.18
CA PHE A 223 3.81 2.09 -7.54
C PHE A 223 4.28 1.19 -6.39
N TYR A 224 5.08 0.21 -6.74
CA TYR A 224 5.87 -0.58 -5.81
C TYR A 224 7.22 -0.95 -6.41
N ILE A 225 8.17 -1.26 -5.55
CA ILE A 225 9.45 -1.82 -5.96
C ILE A 225 9.30 -3.34 -5.97
N GLN A 226 9.75 -3.99 -7.03
CA GLN A 226 9.73 -5.43 -7.16
C GLN A 226 11.16 -5.98 -7.14
N ASP A 227 11.43 -6.87 -6.17
CA ASP A 227 12.70 -7.60 -6.01
C ASP A 227 13.96 -6.69 -5.97
N GLY A 228 13.80 -5.41 -5.64
CA GLY A 228 14.87 -4.42 -5.70
C GLY A 228 15.37 -4.10 -7.12
N LYS A 229 14.69 -4.58 -8.16
CA LYS A 229 15.14 -4.50 -9.56
C LYS A 229 14.23 -3.66 -10.45
N ASN A 230 12.96 -3.64 -10.17
CA ASN A 230 11.98 -2.94 -11.00
C ASN A 230 11.18 -1.94 -10.16
N LEU A 231 10.94 -0.78 -10.73
CA LEU A 231 9.86 0.11 -10.37
C LEU A 231 8.62 -0.36 -11.15
N VAL A 232 7.55 -0.68 -10.45
CA VAL A 232 6.30 -1.14 -11.08
C VAL A 232 5.21 -0.11 -10.85
N ILE A 233 4.72 0.51 -11.94
CA ILE A 233 3.54 1.37 -11.90
C ILE A 233 2.31 0.48 -12.10
N ALA A 234 1.26 0.70 -11.31
CA ALA A 234 0.11 -0.19 -11.28
C ALA A 234 -1.22 0.55 -11.30
N TYR A 235 -2.11 0.10 -12.17
CA TYR A 235 -3.45 0.66 -12.36
C TYR A 235 -4.53 -0.40 -12.09
N PRO A 236 -5.51 -0.13 -11.22
CA PRO A 236 -6.63 -1.03 -11.01
C PRO A 236 -7.51 -1.14 -12.26
N PRO A 237 -8.41 -2.15 -12.31
CA PRO A 237 -9.36 -2.30 -13.41
C PRO A 237 -10.16 -1.02 -13.67
N TYR A 238 -10.44 -0.75 -14.94
CA TYR A 238 -11.15 0.43 -15.46
C TYR A 238 -10.39 1.76 -15.42
N GLU A 239 -9.18 1.83 -14.88
CA GLU A 239 -8.42 3.08 -14.85
C GLU A 239 -7.76 3.37 -16.21
N VAL A 240 -7.11 2.37 -16.79
CA VAL A 240 -6.42 2.50 -18.09
C VAL A 240 -6.85 1.46 -19.12
N ALA A 241 -7.56 0.42 -18.70
CA ALA A 241 -7.98 -0.71 -19.52
C ALA A 241 -9.31 -1.31 -19.02
N PRO A 242 -10.04 -2.12 -19.85
CA PRO A 242 -11.26 -2.80 -19.43
C PRO A 242 -11.04 -3.74 -18.24
N TYR A 243 -12.13 -4.08 -17.52
CA TYR A 243 -12.10 -4.99 -16.36
C TYR A 243 -11.39 -6.31 -16.65
N ALA A 244 -11.60 -6.86 -17.85
CA ALA A 244 -10.99 -8.12 -18.28
C ALA A 244 -9.44 -8.09 -18.32
N ALA A 245 -8.84 -6.91 -18.41
CA ALA A 245 -7.39 -6.75 -18.31
C ALA A 245 -6.85 -6.93 -16.88
N GLY A 246 -7.74 -6.90 -15.87
CA GLY A 246 -7.33 -6.97 -14.46
C GLY A 246 -6.56 -5.74 -14.01
N VAL A 247 -5.63 -5.95 -13.07
CA VAL A 247 -4.67 -4.91 -12.67
C VAL A 247 -3.57 -4.83 -13.73
N VAL A 248 -3.46 -3.66 -14.36
CA VAL A 248 -2.42 -3.39 -15.38
C VAL A 248 -1.16 -2.91 -14.70
N THR A 249 -0.02 -3.49 -15.06
CA THR A 249 1.28 -3.13 -14.48
C THR A 249 2.32 -2.85 -15.55
N PHE A 250 3.16 -1.84 -15.28
CA PHE A 250 4.33 -1.50 -16.11
C PHE A 250 5.59 -1.63 -15.26
N ALA A 251 6.38 -2.67 -15.50
CA ALA A 251 7.66 -2.85 -14.84
C ALA A 251 8.76 -2.08 -15.60
N ILE A 252 9.43 -1.17 -14.92
CA ILE A 252 10.50 -0.31 -15.41
C ILE A 252 11.79 -0.73 -14.72
N PRO A 253 12.80 -1.24 -15.42
CA PRO A 253 14.07 -1.64 -14.82
C PRO A 253 14.77 -0.45 -14.13
N LEU A 254 15.08 -0.59 -12.83
CA LEU A 254 15.76 0.45 -12.04
C LEU A 254 17.18 0.71 -12.54
N ASP A 255 17.85 -0.28 -13.14
CA ASP A 255 19.18 -0.08 -13.76
C ASP A 255 19.13 1.02 -14.82
N GLY A 256 18.04 1.09 -15.59
CA GLY A 256 17.81 2.13 -16.58
C GLY A 256 17.58 3.53 -15.99
N LEU A 257 17.41 3.65 -14.67
CA LEU A 257 17.14 4.91 -13.95
C LEU A 257 18.23 5.22 -12.91
N SER A 258 19.26 4.36 -12.78
CA SER A 258 20.26 4.38 -11.70
C SER A 258 21.01 5.72 -11.57
N ASP A 259 21.27 6.39 -12.69
CA ASP A 259 21.95 7.70 -12.75
C ASP A 259 21.12 8.85 -12.14
N ILE A 260 19.80 8.70 -12.06
CA ILE A 260 18.87 9.72 -11.54
C ILE A 260 18.21 9.33 -10.22
N LEU A 261 18.45 8.11 -9.70
CA LEU A 261 17.97 7.73 -8.37
C LEU A 261 18.61 8.60 -7.29
N ALA A 262 17.78 9.09 -6.36
CA ALA A 262 18.21 9.80 -5.14
C ALA A 262 18.41 8.84 -3.96
N VAL A 263 17.93 7.60 -4.07
CA VAL A 263 17.84 6.60 -3.00
C VAL A 263 18.58 5.32 -3.38
N ASP A 264 19.06 4.61 -2.35
CA ASP A 264 19.66 3.28 -2.50
C ASP A 264 18.59 2.23 -2.20
N ILE A 265 18.22 1.47 -3.23
CA ILE A 265 17.20 0.42 -3.15
C ILE A 265 17.94 -0.93 -2.98
N LYS A 266 18.19 -1.29 -1.71
CA LYS A 266 18.82 -2.55 -1.30
C LYS A 266 18.01 -3.26 -0.24
#